data_3158eb053b9d5fb93f629f3b3d0687f2
#
_entry.id   3158eb053b9d5fb93f629f3b3d0687f2
#
_cell.length_a   1.000
_cell.length_b   1.000
_cell.length_c   1.000
_cell.angle_alpha   90.00
_cell.angle_beta   90.00
_cell.angle_gamma   90.00
#
_symmetry.space_group_name_H-M   'P 1'
#
loop_
_entity.id
_entity.type
_entity.pdbx_description
1 polymer ?
#
loop_
_entity_poly.entity_id
_entity_poly.type
_entity_poly.pdbx_seq_one_letter_code
_entity_poly.pdbx_strand_id
1 'polypeptide(L)'
;MNLYEIKDNYNLVNSVDWEMTPEEAIALHLEWGPLRSQAYYNSRDNDNETVYFVINTWKKPPTLILVRRKGFDSEELGNFRLPKNLETEFMKGIGQYKGVYAVEGAVRDWLKKELEV
;
A
#
# COMPACT_ATOMS: atom_id res chain seq x y z
N MET A 1 12.05 6.71 -1.61
CA MET A 1 11.53 7.74 -2.53
C MET A 1 10.39 8.51 -1.89
N ASN A 2 10.32 9.79 -2.13
CA ASN A 2 9.17 10.60 -1.75
C ASN A 2 8.12 10.58 -2.87
N LEU A 3 6.99 11.25 -2.65
CA LEU A 3 5.88 11.27 -3.62
C LEU A 3 6.31 11.79 -4.99
N TYR A 4 7.14 12.83 -5.04
CA TYR A 4 7.59 13.43 -6.30
C TYR A 4 8.51 12.50 -7.08
N GLU A 5 9.39 11.81 -6.38
CA GLU A 5 10.28 10.84 -6.99
C GLU A 5 9.51 9.64 -7.55
N ILE A 6 8.48 9.20 -6.83
CA ILE A 6 7.59 8.13 -7.30
C ILE A 6 6.86 8.59 -8.57
N LYS A 7 6.30 9.80 -8.55
CA LYS A 7 5.58 10.37 -9.69
C LYS A 7 6.45 10.40 -10.95
N ASP A 8 7.72 10.75 -10.80
CA ASP A 8 8.65 10.84 -11.92
C ASP A 8 9.06 9.46 -12.45
N ASN A 9 8.79 8.39 -11.73
CA ASN A 9 9.11 7.05 -12.17
C ASN A 9 7.89 6.41 -12.86
N TYR A 10 7.79 6.69 -14.15
CA TYR A 10 6.66 6.29 -14.98
C TYR A 10 6.40 4.76 -14.95
N ASN A 11 7.46 3.97 -15.09
CA ASN A 11 7.31 2.51 -15.09
C ASN A 11 6.80 1.98 -13.75
N LEU A 12 7.28 2.55 -12.66
CA LEU A 12 6.86 2.17 -11.32
C LEU A 12 5.39 2.51 -11.09
N VAL A 13 4.98 3.73 -11.45
CA VAL A 13 3.58 4.18 -11.30
C VAL A 13 2.64 3.26 -12.07
N ASN A 14 3.01 2.89 -13.29
CA ASN A 14 2.18 2.02 -14.12
C ASN A 14 2.14 0.57 -13.64
N SER A 15 3.04 0.16 -12.77
CA SER A 15 3.06 -1.21 -12.24
C SER A 15 2.23 -1.37 -10.96
N VAL A 16 1.72 -0.28 -10.38
CA VAL A 16 0.96 -0.33 -9.14
C VAL A 16 -0.37 -1.04 -9.33
N ASP A 17 -0.66 -1.98 -8.44
CA ASP A 17 -1.95 -2.68 -8.40
C ASP A 17 -2.95 -1.81 -7.63
N TRP A 18 -3.77 -1.05 -8.35
CA TRP A 18 -4.76 -0.16 -7.77
C TRP A 18 -6.03 -0.88 -7.33
N GLU A 19 -6.20 -2.12 -7.77
CA GLU A 19 -7.39 -2.92 -7.46
C GLU A 19 -7.17 -3.89 -6.31
N MET A 20 -6.05 -3.76 -5.59
CA MET A 20 -5.75 -4.62 -4.45
C MET A 20 -6.80 -4.45 -3.36
N THR A 21 -7.36 -5.58 -2.90
CA THR A 21 -8.33 -5.58 -1.81
C THR A 21 -7.64 -5.42 -0.46
N PRO A 22 -8.38 -5.02 0.59
CA PRO A 22 -7.81 -4.95 1.94
C PRO A 22 -7.21 -6.27 2.40
N GLU A 23 -7.86 -7.40 2.09
CA GLU A 23 -7.36 -8.71 2.47
C GLU A 23 -6.06 -9.04 1.76
N GLU A 24 -5.95 -8.70 0.48
CA GLU A 24 -4.72 -8.88 -0.28
C GLU A 24 -3.58 -8.06 0.30
N ALA A 25 -3.83 -6.81 0.60
CA ALA A 25 -2.81 -5.92 1.16
C ALA A 25 -2.30 -6.46 2.50
N ILE A 26 -3.20 -6.90 3.36
CA ILE A 26 -2.85 -7.45 4.67
C ILE A 26 -2.06 -8.74 4.50
N ALA A 27 -2.53 -9.65 3.66
CA ALA A 27 -1.87 -10.94 3.44
C ALA A 27 -0.46 -10.78 2.87
N LEU A 28 -0.29 -9.83 1.95
CA LEU A 28 1.00 -9.61 1.31
C LEU A 28 1.98 -8.81 2.18
N HIS A 29 1.47 -7.90 3.00
CA HIS A 29 2.35 -6.99 3.73
C HIS A 29 2.67 -7.46 5.15
N LEU A 30 1.70 -7.99 5.88
CA LEU A 30 1.88 -8.32 7.28
C LEU A 30 2.37 -9.74 7.56
N GLU A 31 2.31 -10.62 6.59
CA GLU A 31 2.72 -12.02 6.77
C GLU A 31 2.12 -12.63 8.04
N TRP A 32 0.82 -12.50 8.18
CA TRP A 32 0.07 -12.86 9.41
C TRP A 32 -0.02 -14.35 9.67
N GLY A 33 0.94 -15.04 9.39
CA GLY A 33 1.00 -16.46 9.53
C GLY A 33 1.36 -17.06 8.20
N PRO A 34 2.31 -17.96 8.20
CA PRO A 34 2.86 -18.54 6.99
C PRO A 34 1.81 -19.16 6.07
N LEU A 35 0.82 -19.82 6.65
CA LEU A 35 -0.20 -20.51 5.89
C LEU A 35 -1.11 -19.55 5.13
N ARG A 36 -1.51 -18.48 5.76
CA ARG A 36 -2.42 -17.50 5.14
C ARG A 36 -1.71 -16.70 4.06
N SER A 37 -0.54 -16.23 4.33
CA SER A 37 0.28 -15.53 3.34
C SER A 37 0.61 -16.44 2.16
N GLN A 38 0.93 -17.69 2.44
CA GLN A 38 1.25 -18.65 1.42
C GLN A 38 0.04 -18.99 0.55
N ALA A 39 -1.14 -19.18 1.14
CA ALA A 39 -2.36 -19.43 0.40
C ALA A 39 -2.70 -18.29 -0.53
N TYR A 40 -2.55 -17.07 -0.06
CA TYR A 40 -2.79 -15.88 -0.86
C TYR A 40 -1.78 -15.77 -1.99
N TYR A 41 -0.54 -16.01 -1.69
CA TYR A 41 0.55 -15.99 -2.63
C TYR A 41 0.34 -17.03 -3.74
N ASN A 42 -0.12 -18.23 -3.40
CA ASN A 42 -0.37 -19.28 -4.36
C ASN A 42 -1.55 -18.98 -5.29
N SER A 43 -2.46 -18.10 -4.90
CA SER A 43 -3.57 -17.70 -5.76
C SER A 43 -3.16 -16.66 -6.81
N ARG A 44 -1.98 -16.07 -6.66
CA ARG A 44 -1.38 -15.15 -7.61
C ARG A 44 -0.18 -15.80 -8.28
N ASP A 45 0.27 -15.21 -9.38
CA ASP A 45 1.48 -15.68 -10.05
C ASP A 45 2.70 -15.37 -9.20
N ASN A 46 3.30 -16.40 -8.62
CA ASN A 46 4.42 -16.28 -7.69
C ASN A 46 5.69 -15.72 -8.33
N ASP A 47 5.83 -15.83 -9.63
CA ASP A 47 7.04 -15.40 -10.34
C ASP A 47 6.97 -13.89 -10.65
N ASN A 48 5.80 -13.28 -10.51
CA ASN A 48 5.60 -11.89 -10.82
C ASN A 48 5.75 -11.01 -9.59
N GLU A 49 6.27 -9.82 -9.81
CA GLU A 49 6.31 -8.78 -8.81
C GLU A 49 4.93 -8.17 -8.64
N THR A 50 4.59 -7.81 -7.41
CA THR A 50 3.41 -7.02 -7.10
C THR A 50 3.87 -5.72 -6.47
N VAL A 51 3.41 -4.60 -7.01
CA VAL A 51 3.69 -3.26 -6.50
C VAL A 51 2.38 -2.67 -5.99
N TYR A 52 2.37 -2.20 -4.76
CA TYR A 52 1.14 -1.73 -4.14
C TYR A 52 1.43 -0.70 -3.06
N PHE A 53 0.41 0.09 -2.71
CA PHE A 53 0.47 1.01 -1.58
C PHE A 53 -0.30 0.45 -0.40
N VAL A 54 0.20 0.73 0.80
CA VAL A 54 -0.51 0.49 2.06
C VAL A 54 -0.38 1.72 2.95
N ILE A 55 -1.26 1.83 3.93
CA ILE A 55 -1.19 2.88 4.95
C ILE A 55 -0.81 2.21 6.27
N ASN A 56 0.32 2.61 6.83
CA ASN A 56 0.79 2.08 8.10
C ASN A 56 0.43 3.08 9.22
N THR A 57 -0.55 2.72 10.04
CA THR A 57 -1.04 3.57 11.12
C THR A 57 -0.28 3.36 12.43
N TRP A 58 0.61 2.38 12.49
CA TRP A 58 1.53 2.24 13.62
C TRP A 58 2.55 3.37 13.67
N LYS A 59 2.86 3.93 12.51
CA LYS A 59 3.73 5.11 12.44
C LYS A 59 2.96 6.36 12.83
N LYS A 60 3.63 7.30 13.46
CA LYS A 60 3.05 8.59 13.87
C LYS A 60 3.85 9.70 13.18
N PRO A 61 3.27 10.36 12.20
CA PRO A 61 1.91 10.23 11.65
C PRO A 61 1.73 8.99 10.78
N PRO A 62 0.48 8.64 10.43
CA PRO A 62 0.22 7.56 9.49
C PRO A 62 0.93 7.79 8.17
N THR A 63 1.52 6.75 7.63
CA THR A 63 2.41 6.87 6.49
C THR A 63 1.94 5.96 5.36
N LEU A 64 1.85 6.52 4.15
CA LEU A 64 1.70 5.74 2.94
C LEU A 64 3.04 5.12 2.59
N ILE A 65 3.00 3.84 2.25
CA ILE A 65 4.20 3.07 1.91
C ILE A 65 3.99 2.42 0.57
N LEU A 66 4.95 2.59 -0.34
CA LEU A 66 4.98 1.88 -1.61
C LEU A 66 5.85 0.65 -1.45
N VAL A 67 5.28 -0.51 -1.74
CA VAL A 67 5.93 -1.80 -1.54
C VAL A 67 6.05 -2.54 -2.86
N ARG A 68 7.21 -3.13 -3.10
CA ARG A 68 7.40 -4.13 -4.15
C ARG A 68 7.57 -5.48 -3.48
N ARG A 69 6.78 -6.45 -3.90
CA ARG A 69 6.87 -7.79 -3.37
C ARG A 69 7.09 -8.80 -4.49
N LYS A 70 8.07 -9.66 -4.29
CA LYS A 70 8.34 -10.79 -5.20
C LYS A 70 8.56 -12.02 -4.34
N GLY A 71 7.71 -13.02 -4.50
CA GLY A 71 7.75 -14.17 -3.64
C GLY A 71 7.41 -13.81 -2.20
N PHE A 72 8.27 -14.20 -1.29
CA PHE A 72 8.15 -13.85 0.13
C PHE A 72 8.97 -12.61 0.51
N ASP A 73 9.70 -12.05 -0.46
CA ASP A 73 10.52 -10.87 -0.22
C ASP A 73 9.72 -9.61 -0.48
N SER A 74 9.80 -8.65 0.43
CA SER A 74 9.17 -7.36 0.26
C SER A 74 10.20 -6.25 0.45
N GLU A 75 10.04 -5.18 -0.30
CA GLU A 75 10.93 -4.04 -0.29
C GLU A 75 10.10 -2.76 -0.23
N GLU A 76 10.42 -1.89 0.72
CA GLU A 76 9.81 -0.57 0.79
C GLU A 76 10.52 0.34 -0.21
N LEU A 77 9.80 0.79 -1.22
CA LEU A 77 10.36 1.64 -2.28
C LEU A 77 10.27 3.12 -1.92
N GLY A 78 9.30 3.49 -1.10
CA GLY A 78 9.13 4.87 -0.69
C GLY A 78 8.06 5.01 0.35
N ASN A 79 8.03 6.19 0.98
CA ASN A 79 7.01 6.50 1.97
C ASN A 79 6.76 8.02 1.98
N PHE A 80 5.55 8.40 2.35
CA PHE A 80 5.17 9.81 2.50
C PHE A 80 3.87 9.93 3.30
N ARG A 81 3.60 11.13 3.80
CA ARG A 81 2.40 11.40 4.58
C ARG A 81 1.20 11.67 3.70
N LEU A 82 0.03 11.34 4.22
CA LEU A 82 -1.23 11.83 3.66
C LEU A 82 -1.35 13.34 3.83
N PRO A 83 -2.09 14.02 2.93
CA PRO A 83 -2.51 15.37 3.22
C PRO A 83 -3.27 15.42 4.54
N LYS A 84 -3.12 16.49 5.29
CA LYS A 84 -3.67 16.58 6.64
C LYS A 84 -5.18 16.35 6.71
N ASN A 85 -5.92 16.86 5.75
CA ASN A 85 -7.37 16.66 5.69
C ASN A 85 -7.76 15.20 5.48
N LEU A 86 -7.06 14.49 4.59
CA LEU A 86 -7.29 13.06 4.35
C LEU A 86 -6.83 12.22 5.54
N GLU A 87 -5.71 12.59 6.15
CA GLU A 87 -5.23 11.93 7.36
C GLU A 87 -6.26 11.98 8.47
N THR A 88 -6.83 13.16 8.71
CA THR A 88 -7.85 13.35 9.73
C THR A 88 -9.07 12.48 9.47
N GLU A 89 -9.58 12.48 8.24
CA GLU A 89 -10.73 11.66 7.88
C GLU A 89 -10.45 10.17 7.98
N PHE A 90 -9.29 9.77 7.52
CA PHE A 90 -8.87 8.37 7.60
C PHE A 90 -8.76 7.90 9.06
N MET A 91 -8.12 8.69 9.91
CA MET A 91 -7.95 8.34 11.32
C MET A 91 -9.28 8.28 12.07
N LYS A 92 -10.25 9.13 11.71
CA LYS A 92 -11.60 9.04 12.25
C LYS A 92 -12.27 7.71 11.88
N GLY A 93 -12.07 7.28 10.63
CA GLY A 93 -12.67 6.05 10.13
C GLY A 93 -12.17 4.79 10.84
N ILE A 94 -10.89 4.73 11.15
CA ILE A 94 -10.31 3.57 11.84
C ILE A 94 -10.45 3.64 13.36
N GLY A 95 -10.69 4.83 13.91
CA GLY A 95 -10.79 5.02 15.35
C GLY A 95 -9.50 4.65 16.07
N GLN A 96 -9.59 3.71 17.02
CA GLN A 96 -8.42 3.26 17.78
C GLN A 96 -7.74 2.03 17.19
N TYR A 97 -8.26 1.50 16.09
CA TYR A 97 -7.73 0.26 15.49
C TYR A 97 -6.55 0.56 14.59
N LYS A 98 -5.36 0.48 15.16
CA LYS A 98 -4.12 0.66 14.39
C LYS A 98 -3.75 -0.60 13.63
N GLY A 99 -3.10 -0.43 12.51
CA GLY A 99 -2.68 -1.54 11.66
C GLY A 99 -2.23 -1.05 10.30
N VAL A 100 -2.17 -1.99 9.37
CA VAL A 100 -1.88 -1.70 7.97
C VAL A 100 -3.18 -1.80 7.17
N TYR A 101 -3.44 -0.78 6.36
CA TYR A 101 -4.68 -0.65 5.61
C TYR A 101 -4.40 -0.54 4.12
N ALA A 102 -5.32 -1.06 3.32
CA ALA A 102 -5.29 -0.88 1.87
C ALA A 102 -5.59 0.58 1.51
N VAL A 103 -5.07 1.02 0.39
CA VAL A 103 -5.38 2.33 -0.17
C VAL A 103 -6.65 2.20 -1.00
N GLU A 104 -7.73 2.80 -0.52
CA GLU A 104 -9.03 2.77 -1.18
C GLU A 104 -9.79 4.07 -0.96
N GLY A 105 -10.91 4.23 -1.67
CA GLY A 105 -11.79 5.39 -1.51
C GLY A 105 -11.09 6.71 -1.81
N ALA A 106 -11.31 7.69 -0.94
CA ALA A 106 -10.77 9.05 -1.11
C ALA A 106 -9.25 9.09 -1.16
N VAL A 107 -8.58 8.24 -0.39
CA VAL A 107 -7.11 8.18 -0.39
C VAL A 107 -6.62 7.70 -1.75
N ARG A 108 -7.23 6.65 -2.29
CA ARG A 108 -6.88 6.14 -3.62
C ARG A 108 -7.11 7.20 -4.70
N ASP A 109 -8.24 7.88 -4.65
CA ASP A 109 -8.57 8.91 -5.63
C ASP A 109 -7.55 10.05 -5.59
N TRP A 110 -7.20 10.51 -4.40
CA TRP A 110 -6.19 11.53 -4.23
C TRP A 110 -4.83 11.07 -4.78
N LEU A 111 -4.42 9.87 -4.43
CA LEU A 111 -3.13 9.34 -4.81
C LEU A 111 -3.01 9.16 -6.33
N LYS A 112 -4.05 8.63 -6.96
CA LYS A 112 -4.08 8.48 -8.41
C LYS A 112 -3.99 9.84 -9.10
N LYS A 113 -4.67 10.85 -8.58
CA LYS A 113 -4.60 12.20 -9.11
C LYS A 113 -3.21 12.79 -8.98
N GLU A 114 -2.58 12.62 -7.82
CA GLU A 114 -1.21 13.12 -7.61
C GLU A 114 -0.19 12.44 -8.53
N LEU A 115 -0.37 11.16 -8.79
CA LEU A 115 0.52 10.38 -9.66
C LEU A 115 0.11 10.47 -11.15
N GLU A 116 -0.98 11.15 -11.46
CA GLU A 116 -1.49 11.34 -12.82
C GLU A 116 -1.83 10.01 -13.54
N VAL A 117 -2.48 9.11 -12.82
CA VAL A 117 -2.95 7.83 -13.39
C VAL A 117 -4.46 7.71 -13.37
#